data_368216c71bef4d588c657cd64d7b6a60
#
_entry.id   368216c71bef4d588c657cd64d7b6a60
#
_cell.length_a   1.000
_cell.length_b   1.000
_cell.length_c   1.000
_cell.angle_alpha   90.00
_cell.angle_beta   90.00
_cell.angle_gamma   90.00
#
_symmetry.space_group_name_H-M   'P 1'
#
loop_
_entity.id
_entity.type
_entity.pdbx_description
1 polymer ?
#
loop_
_entity_poly.entity_id
_entity_poly.type
_entity_poly.pdbx_seq_one_letter_code
_entity_poly.pdbx_strand_id
1 'polypeptide(L)'
;MKIVIIDNYDSFTYNLSHLIKELGAEVTVLRNDCFHIEDLEKFDKIVLSPGPGIPSEAGLLLDVIKNYAGRKPILGVCLGEQAIGEVFGGSLINLDTVFHGIQSPVEIVADDYIFCGLPHEIPVGRYHSWVVDTKDFPTCLEITARSREDISWHCATVSMTSAEYSFIRNLYLLPMANK
;
A
#
# COMPACT_ATOMS: atom_id res chain seq x y z
N MET A 1 12.73 14.83 -4.56
CA MET A 1 11.80 14.17 -3.61
C MET A 1 12.46 12.90 -3.10
N LYS A 2 12.58 12.75 -1.79
CA LYS A 2 13.21 11.61 -1.12
C LYS A 2 12.14 10.66 -0.60
N ILE A 3 12.16 9.41 -1.06
CA ILE A 3 11.21 8.39 -0.66
C ILE A 3 11.95 7.26 0.03
N VAL A 4 11.42 6.81 1.16
CA VAL A 4 11.86 5.58 1.79
C VAL A 4 10.87 4.46 1.49
N ILE A 5 11.38 3.28 1.17
CA ILE A 5 10.62 2.05 1.12
C ILE A 5 11.00 1.24 2.35
N ILE A 6 10.01 0.90 3.17
CA ILE A 6 10.18 -0.07 4.26
C ILE A 6 10.02 -1.46 3.66
N ASP A 7 11.12 -2.19 3.64
CA ASP A 7 11.20 -3.54 3.07
C ASP A 7 10.78 -4.58 4.12
N ASN A 8 9.65 -5.22 3.87
CA ASN A 8 9.13 -6.30 4.69
C ASN A 8 9.65 -7.69 4.23
N TYR A 9 10.90 -7.74 3.74
CA TYR A 9 11.55 -8.96 3.27
C TYR A 9 10.86 -9.60 2.07
N ASP A 10 10.39 -8.77 1.14
CA ASP A 10 9.71 -9.20 -0.06
C ASP A 10 10.55 -8.94 -1.32
N SER A 11 10.56 -9.91 -2.23
CA SER A 11 11.30 -9.80 -3.50
C SER A 11 10.77 -8.69 -4.41
N PHE A 12 9.51 -8.30 -4.26
CA PHE A 12 8.87 -7.24 -5.03
C PHE A 12 9.28 -5.82 -4.60
N THR A 13 9.91 -5.67 -3.44
CA THR A 13 10.39 -4.37 -2.91
C THR A 13 11.29 -3.66 -3.92
N TYR A 14 12.19 -4.39 -4.56
CA TYR A 14 13.11 -3.80 -5.54
C TYR A 14 12.41 -3.41 -6.84
N ASN A 15 11.34 -4.09 -7.24
CA ASN A 15 10.50 -3.67 -8.37
C ASN A 15 9.85 -2.32 -8.07
N LEU A 16 9.28 -2.15 -6.88
CA LEU A 16 8.76 -0.85 -6.43
C LEU A 16 9.84 0.22 -6.45
N SER A 17 11.03 -0.10 -5.94
CA SER A 17 12.17 0.84 -5.95
C SER A 17 12.55 1.28 -7.36
N HIS A 18 12.60 0.36 -8.33
CA HIS A 18 12.89 0.69 -9.73
C HIS A 18 11.83 1.60 -10.33
N LEU A 19 10.55 1.24 -10.18
CA LEU A 19 9.43 2.02 -10.70
C LEU A 19 9.44 3.46 -10.15
N ILE A 20 9.66 3.60 -8.85
CA ILE A 20 9.69 4.91 -8.19
C ILE A 20 10.90 5.75 -8.65
N LYS A 21 12.06 5.13 -8.89
CA LYS A 21 13.25 5.81 -9.44
C LYS A 21 13.04 6.26 -10.88
N GLU A 22 12.36 5.46 -11.72
CA GLU A 22 12.01 5.84 -13.10
C GLU A 22 11.11 7.09 -13.14
N LEU A 23 10.31 7.31 -12.09
CA LEU A 23 9.50 8.52 -11.93
C LEU A 23 10.30 9.73 -11.40
N GLY A 24 11.63 9.60 -11.27
CA GLY A 24 12.53 10.70 -10.91
C GLY A 24 12.69 10.95 -9.40
N ALA A 25 12.29 10.02 -8.53
CA ALA A 25 12.52 10.15 -7.09
C ALA A 25 13.84 9.53 -6.65
N GLU A 26 14.41 10.09 -5.58
CA GLU A 26 15.51 9.49 -4.82
C GLU A 26 14.92 8.45 -3.86
N VAL A 27 15.27 7.17 -4.02
CA VAL A 27 14.71 6.08 -3.24
C VAL A 27 15.76 5.41 -2.37
N THR A 28 15.45 5.30 -1.07
CA THR A 28 16.19 4.50 -0.10
C THR A 28 15.32 3.32 0.33
N VAL A 29 15.90 2.13 0.40
CA VAL A 29 15.23 0.92 0.91
C VAL A 29 15.82 0.59 2.28
N LEU A 30 14.96 0.46 3.29
CA LEU A 30 15.32 0.08 4.64
C LEU A 30 14.52 -1.16 5.06
N ARG A 31 15.19 -2.17 5.60
CA ARG A 31 14.52 -3.34 6.17
C ARG A 31 13.74 -2.96 7.41
N ASN A 32 12.57 -3.54 7.59
CA ASN A 32 11.60 -3.18 8.62
C ASN A 32 12.09 -3.33 10.07
N ASP A 33 13.26 -3.92 10.27
CA ASP A 33 13.91 -4.17 11.58
C ASP A 33 15.31 -3.53 11.70
N CYS A 34 15.75 -2.74 10.70
CA CYS A 34 17.13 -2.27 10.59
C CYS A 34 17.26 -0.74 10.52
N PHE A 35 16.45 0.00 11.25
CA PHE A 35 16.54 1.47 11.36
C PHE A 35 15.93 1.94 12.69
N HIS A 36 16.17 3.21 13.04
CA HIS A 36 15.43 3.88 14.10
C HIS A 36 14.29 4.69 13.50
N ILE A 37 13.15 4.78 14.19
CA ILE A 37 11.95 5.47 13.68
C ILE A 37 12.27 6.91 13.26
N GLU A 38 13.13 7.60 14.02
CA GLU A 38 13.54 8.98 13.77
C GLU A 38 14.36 9.13 12.47
N ASP A 39 14.99 8.07 11.99
CA ASP A 39 15.75 8.09 10.72
C ASP A 39 14.87 8.40 9.51
N LEU A 40 13.56 8.21 9.65
CA LEU A 40 12.59 8.46 8.59
C LEU A 40 12.21 9.94 8.46
N GLU A 41 12.58 10.81 9.40
CA GLU A 41 12.29 12.25 9.35
C GLU A 41 12.84 12.92 8.08
N LYS A 42 13.98 12.48 7.58
CA LYS A 42 14.68 13.05 6.42
C LYS A 42 14.01 12.75 5.06
N PHE A 43 12.99 11.88 5.04
CA PHE A 43 12.28 11.50 3.82
C PHE A 43 10.98 12.26 3.67
N ASP A 44 10.60 12.53 2.44
CA ASP A 44 9.36 13.25 2.11
C ASP A 44 8.13 12.33 2.17
N LYS A 45 8.30 11.07 1.77
CA LYS A 45 7.22 10.07 1.68
C LYS A 45 7.71 8.68 2.10
N ILE A 46 6.78 7.85 2.53
CA ILE A 46 7.01 6.48 2.98
C ILE A 46 6.21 5.51 2.11
N VAL A 47 6.85 4.45 1.66
CA VAL A 47 6.20 3.31 0.99
C VAL A 47 6.43 2.07 1.84
N LEU A 48 5.37 1.34 2.12
CA LEU A 48 5.39 0.09 2.87
C LEU A 48 5.25 -1.05 1.88
N SER A 49 6.26 -1.89 1.77
CA SER A 49 6.30 -2.97 0.77
C SER A 49 5.33 -4.11 1.09
N PRO A 50 5.05 -4.99 0.13
CA PRO A 50 4.58 -6.33 0.42
C PRO A 50 5.49 -7.05 1.41
N GLY A 51 5.02 -8.15 1.98
CA GLY A 51 5.80 -8.98 2.88
C GLY A 51 5.10 -10.28 3.23
N PRO A 52 5.80 -11.26 3.80
CA PRO A 52 5.22 -12.48 4.32
C PRO A 52 4.52 -12.24 5.67
N GLY A 53 3.66 -13.18 6.06
CA GLY A 53 3.02 -13.18 7.38
C GLY A 53 1.92 -12.14 7.55
N ILE A 54 1.85 -11.57 8.74
CA ILE A 54 0.87 -10.55 9.14
C ILE A 54 1.60 -9.30 9.66
N PRO A 55 0.94 -8.13 9.66
CA PRO A 55 1.60 -6.86 10.00
C PRO A 55 2.24 -6.82 11.40
N SER A 56 1.63 -7.47 12.39
CA SER A 56 2.15 -7.51 13.77
C SER A 56 3.48 -8.27 13.90
N GLU A 57 3.86 -9.09 12.93
CA GLU A 57 5.13 -9.82 12.87
C GLU A 57 6.18 -9.11 12.02
N ALA A 58 5.86 -7.98 11.41
CA ALA A 58 6.71 -7.28 10.43
C ALA A 58 7.57 -6.17 11.07
N GLY A 59 8.30 -6.50 12.13
CA GLY A 59 9.27 -5.61 12.77
C GLY A 59 8.67 -4.26 13.18
N LEU A 60 9.21 -3.14 12.67
CA LEU A 60 8.77 -1.78 12.99
C LEU A 60 7.62 -1.27 12.12
N LEU A 61 7.01 -2.12 11.29
CA LEU A 61 6.00 -1.70 10.30
C LEU A 61 4.84 -0.92 10.93
N LEU A 62 4.23 -1.46 11.99
CA LEU A 62 3.11 -0.79 12.68
C LEU A 62 3.55 0.50 13.36
N ASP A 63 4.76 0.54 13.91
CA ASP A 63 5.29 1.74 14.58
C ASP A 63 5.59 2.86 13.60
N VAL A 64 6.05 2.55 12.38
CA VAL A 64 6.20 3.53 11.29
C VAL A 64 4.85 4.21 11.02
N ILE A 65 3.78 3.44 10.87
CA ILE A 65 2.46 3.99 10.59
C ILE A 65 1.98 4.87 11.76
N LYS A 66 2.07 4.37 13.00
CA LYS A 66 1.65 5.11 14.20
C LYS A 66 2.38 6.45 14.36
N ASN A 67 3.67 6.49 14.01
CA ASN A 67 4.48 7.71 14.17
C ASN A 67 4.29 8.71 13.03
N TYR A 68 4.03 8.24 11.80
CA TYR A 68 4.05 9.10 10.61
C TYR A 68 2.70 9.32 9.94
N ALA A 69 1.66 8.56 10.26
CA ALA A 69 0.32 8.82 9.76
C ALA A 69 -0.13 10.24 10.16
N GLY A 70 -0.64 10.99 9.19
CA GLY A 70 -1.00 12.39 9.37
C GLY A 70 0.17 13.39 9.37
N ARG A 71 1.42 12.91 9.29
CA ARG A 71 2.63 13.74 9.23
C ARG A 71 3.33 13.63 7.88
N LYS A 72 3.31 12.46 7.28
CA LYS A 72 3.90 12.17 5.97
C LYS A 72 2.92 11.35 5.13
N PRO A 73 2.92 11.50 3.79
CA PRO A 73 2.21 10.58 2.91
C PRO A 73 2.78 9.17 3.04
N ILE A 74 1.89 8.20 3.27
CA ILE A 74 2.23 6.78 3.38
C ILE A 74 1.45 6.01 2.31
N LEU A 75 2.15 5.18 1.54
CA LEU A 75 1.55 4.23 0.61
C LEU A 75 1.83 2.81 1.10
N GLY A 76 0.81 2.04 1.38
CA GLY A 76 0.91 0.61 1.69
C GLY A 76 0.61 -0.25 0.46
N VAL A 77 1.40 -1.30 0.26
CA VAL A 77 1.18 -2.31 -0.78
C VAL A 77 1.05 -3.67 -0.12
N CYS A 78 -0.05 -4.37 -0.35
CA CYS A 78 -0.36 -5.68 0.22
C CYS A 78 -0.21 -5.68 1.76
N LEU A 79 0.83 -6.30 2.33
CA LEU A 79 1.10 -6.28 3.78
C LEU A 79 1.13 -4.85 4.36
N GLY A 80 1.71 -3.90 3.62
CA GLY A 80 1.74 -2.50 4.04
C GLY A 80 0.36 -1.86 4.13
N GLU A 81 -0.56 -2.20 3.23
CA GLU A 81 -1.96 -1.76 3.27
C GLU A 81 -2.71 -2.41 4.43
N GLN A 82 -2.53 -3.73 4.63
CA GLN A 82 -3.10 -4.45 5.77
C GLN A 82 -2.67 -3.84 7.10
N ALA A 83 -1.39 -3.43 7.20
CA ALA A 83 -0.84 -2.76 8.38
C ALA A 83 -1.52 -1.41 8.64
N ILE A 84 -1.83 -0.64 7.59
CA ILE A 84 -2.60 0.60 7.72
C ILE A 84 -3.99 0.27 8.29
N GLY A 85 -4.69 -0.69 7.70
CA GLY A 85 -6.00 -1.12 8.20
C GLY A 85 -5.97 -1.49 9.68
N GLU A 86 -4.99 -2.30 10.11
CA GLU A 86 -4.82 -2.76 11.50
C GLU A 86 -4.52 -1.59 12.46
N VAL A 87 -3.61 -0.69 12.11
CA VAL A 87 -3.25 0.46 12.97
C VAL A 87 -4.44 1.38 13.23
N PHE A 88 -5.33 1.53 12.25
CA PHE A 88 -6.54 2.34 12.40
C PHE A 88 -7.73 1.59 13.00
N GLY A 89 -7.52 0.36 13.49
CA GLY A 89 -8.52 -0.41 14.24
C GLY A 89 -9.33 -1.40 13.40
N GLY A 90 -8.95 -1.61 12.14
CA GLY A 90 -9.52 -2.68 11.31
C GLY A 90 -9.02 -4.04 11.72
N SER A 91 -9.78 -5.09 11.38
CA SER A 91 -9.39 -6.48 11.55
C SER A 91 -8.94 -7.08 10.23
N LEU A 92 -8.09 -8.10 10.30
CA LEU A 92 -7.66 -8.87 9.14
C LEU A 92 -8.39 -10.20 9.10
N ILE A 93 -8.84 -10.60 7.92
CA ILE A 93 -9.43 -11.93 7.68
C ILE A 93 -8.59 -12.70 6.65
N ASN A 94 -8.43 -13.99 6.89
CA ASN A 94 -7.82 -14.89 5.92
C ASN A 94 -8.91 -15.42 4.99
N LEU A 95 -8.72 -15.25 3.68
CA LEU A 95 -9.64 -15.75 2.68
C LEU A 95 -9.50 -17.27 2.53
N ASP A 96 -10.61 -17.96 2.33
CA ASP A 96 -10.63 -19.41 2.07
C ASP A 96 -9.88 -19.79 0.79
N THR A 97 -9.75 -18.84 -0.14
CA THR A 97 -9.06 -19.00 -1.41
C THR A 97 -7.77 -18.19 -1.43
N VAL A 98 -6.65 -18.87 -1.65
CA VAL A 98 -5.36 -18.21 -1.88
C VAL A 98 -5.29 -17.74 -3.32
N PHE A 99 -5.17 -16.44 -3.53
CA PHE A 99 -4.96 -15.85 -4.85
C PHE A 99 -3.46 -15.72 -5.11
N HIS A 100 -2.98 -16.34 -6.19
CA HIS A 100 -1.58 -16.26 -6.60
C HIS A 100 -1.48 -16.03 -8.10
N GLY A 101 -1.19 -14.80 -8.51
CA GLY A 101 -1.05 -14.45 -9.93
C GLY A 101 -2.35 -14.42 -10.71
N ILE A 102 -3.51 -14.35 -10.04
CA ILE A 102 -4.82 -14.28 -10.70
C ILE A 102 -5.15 -12.81 -10.97
N GLN A 103 -5.48 -12.52 -12.21
CA GLN A 103 -5.98 -11.21 -12.59
C GLN A 103 -7.49 -11.14 -12.32
N SER A 104 -7.92 -10.13 -11.57
CA SER A 104 -9.33 -9.88 -11.26
C SER A 104 -9.70 -8.43 -11.58
N PRO A 105 -10.91 -8.16 -12.05
CA PRO A 105 -11.39 -6.81 -12.21
C PRO A 105 -11.66 -6.18 -10.83
N VAL A 106 -11.24 -4.93 -10.68
CA VAL A 106 -11.49 -4.11 -9.51
C VAL A 106 -12.23 -2.86 -9.94
N GLU A 107 -13.33 -2.57 -9.26
CA GLU A 107 -14.16 -1.40 -9.47
C GLU A 107 -13.71 -0.27 -8.56
N ILE A 108 -13.48 0.93 -9.13
CA ILE A 108 -13.21 2.15 -8.38
C ILE A 108 -14.56 2.68 -7.87
N VAL A 109 -14.73 2.75 -6.55
CA VAL A 109 -16.02 3.07 -5.92
C VAL A 109 -16.05 4.45 -5.27
N ALA A 110 -14.91 5.12 -5.18
CA ALA A 110 -14.82 6.50 -4.70
C ALA A 110 -13.81 7.29 -5.53
N ASP A 111 -14.04 8.60 -5.62
CA ASP A 111 -13.11 9.52 -6.27
C ASP A 111 -11.86 9.67 -5.40
N ASP A 112 -10.77 9.07 -5.84
CA ASP A 112 -9.46 9.25 -5.25
C ASP A 112 -8.46 9.68 -6.34
N TYR A 113 -7.58 10.60 -5.98
CA TYR A 113 -6.55 11.10 -6.89
C TYR A 113 -5.61 10.00 -7.41
N ILE A 114 -5.41 8.89 -6.68
CA ILE A 114 -4.58 7.78 -7.13
C ILE A 114 -5.17 7.08 -8.35
N PHE A 115 -6.48 7.14 -8.53
CA PHE A 115 -7.20 6.58 -9.67
C PHE A 115 -7.51 7.61 -10.76
N CYS A 116 -7.08 8.86 -10.59
CA CYS A 116 -7.38 9.93 -11.55
C CYS A 116 -6.93 9.57 -12.97
N GLY A 117 -7.89 9.56 -13.91
CA GLY A 117 -7.66 9.21 -15.32
C GLY A 117 -7.55 7.71 -15.59
N LEU A 118 -7.84 6.85 -14.62
CA LEU A 118 -8.07 5.44 -14.85
C LEU A 118 -9.54 5.18 -15.20
N PRO A 119 -9.86 4.11 -15.95
CA PRO A 119 -11.23 3.68 -16.16
C PRO A 119 -11.85 3.23 -14.83
N HIS A 120 -13.18 3.25 -14.73
CA HIS A 120 -13.93 2.85 -13.54
C HIS A 120 -13.64 1.40 -13.09
N GLU A 121 -13.30 0.52 -14.02
CA GLU A 121 -12.87 -0.85 -13.74
C GLU A 121 -11.47 -1.06 -14.27
N ILE A 122 -10.58 -1.58 -13.43
CA ILE A 122 -9.18 -1.87 -13.76
C ILE A 122 -8.83 -3.34 -13.46
N PRO A 123 -8.04 -4.01 -14.31
CA PRO A 123 -7.53 -5.33 -14.02
C PRO A 123 -6.36 -5.24 -13.04
N VAL A 124 -6.41 -6.01 -11.94
CA VAL A 124 -5.34 -6.08 -10.95
C VAL A 124 -4.87 -7.51 -10.71
N GLY A 125 -3.57 -7.69 -10.49
CA GLY A 125 -2.99 -8.97 -10.10
C GLY A 125 -3.12 -9.20 -8.60
N ARG A 126 -3.62 -10.38 -8.20
CA ARG A 126 -3.83 -10.76 -6.79
C ARG A 126 -2.77 -11.74 -6.34
N TYR A 127 -2.12 -11.44 -5.19
CA TYR A 127 -1.04 -12.25 -4.61
C TYR A 127 -1.18 -12.39 -3.08
N HIS A 128 -2.40 -12.35 -2.55
CA HIS A 128 -2.64 -12.37 -1.11
C HIS A 128 -3.77 -13.31 -0.72
N SER A 129 -3.74 -13.77 0.54
CA SER A 129 -4.81 -14.49 1.20
C SER A 129 -5.41 -13.72 2.38
N TRP A 130 -4.72 -12.67 2.85
CA TRP A 130 -5.23 -11.80 3.92
C TRP A 130 -5.74 -10.49 3.35
N VAL A 131 -6.83 -9.99 3.91
CA VAL A 131 -7.44 -8.70 3.58
C VAL A 131 -7.95 -8.00 4.83
N VAL A 132 -8.09 -6.68 4.77
CA VAL A 132 -8.79 -5.94 5.82
C VAL A 132 -10.28 -6.26 5.73
N ASP A 133 -10.89 -6.64 6.86
CA ASP A 133 -12.31 -6.96 6.91
C ASP A 133 -13.16 -5.70 6.66
N THR A 134 -14.17 -5.83 5.81
CA THR A 134 -15.14 -4.75 5.60
C THR A 134 -16.17 -4.65 6.72
N LYS A 135 -16.30 -5.71 7.51
CA LYS A 135 -17.15 -5.70 8.67
C LYS A 135 -16.45 -4.92 9.78
N ASP A 136 -17.13 -3.92 10.32
CA ASP A 136 -16.58 -3.00 11.33
C ASP A 136 -15.35 -2.20 10.81
N PHE A 137 -15.36 -1.87 9.51
CA PHE A 137 -14.29 -1.11 8.88
C PHE A 137 -14.09 0.26 9.53
N PRO A 138 -12.85 0.70 9.80
CA PRO A 138 -12.57 1.96 10.48
C PRO A 138 -13.17 3.17 9.74
N THR A 139 -13.98 3.97 10.43
CA THR A 139 -14.67 5.13 9.83
C THR A 139 -13.73 6.27 9.41
N CYS A 140 -12.47 6.24 9.86
CA CYS A 140 -11.42 7.18 9.47
C CYS A 140 -10.71 6.78 8.17
N LEU A 141 -10.99 5.59 7.63
CA LEU A 141 -10.48 5.12 6.36
C LEU A 141 -11.62 5.07 5.33
N GLU A 142 -11.29 5.21 4.07
CA GLU A 142 -12.24 5.12 2.96
C GLU A 142 -11.88 3.95 2.04
N ILE A 143 -12.89 3.18 1.64
CA ILE A 143 -12.74 2.14 0.62
C ILE A 143 -12.89 2.83 -0.73
N THR A 144 -11.83 2.87 -1.52
CA THR A 144 -11.81 3.57 -2.81
C THR A 144 -11.91 2.63 -4.01
N ALA A 145 -11.65 1.33 -3.81
CA ALA A 145 -11.82 0.31 -4.84
C ALA A 145 -12.27 -1.03 -4.25
N ARG A 146 -13.00 -1.83 -5.02
CA ARG A 146 -13.52 -3.15 -4.61
C ARG A 146 -13.39 -4.18 -5.71
N SER A 147 -13.18 -5.44 -5.35
CA SER A 147 -13.41 -6.56 -6.28
C SER A 147 -14.89 -6.91 -6.39
N ARG A 148 -15.31 -7.54 -7.49
CA ARG A 148 -16.70 -8.00 -7.70
C ARG A 148 -17.17 -9.06 -6.70
N GLU A 149 -16.25 -9.70 -6.00
CA GLU A 149 -16.53 -10.78 -5.05
C GLU A 149 -16.71 -10.26 -3.61
N ASP A 150 -17.01 -8.95 -3.43
CA ASP A 150 -17.12 -8.27 -2.12
C ASP A 150 -15.85 -8.38 -1.24
N ILE A 151 -14.76 -8.83 -1.83
CA ILE A 151 -13.46 -8.79 -1.19
C ILE A 151 -12.93 -7.38 -1.40
N SER A 152 -12.93 -6.63 -0.32
CA SER A 152 -12.49 -5.24 -0.35
C SER A 152 -11.01 -5.14 -0.73
N TRP A 153 -10.75 -4.54 -1.88
CA TRP A 153 -9.47 -3.98 -2.21
C TRP A 153 -9.42 -2.59 -1.61
N HIS A 154 -8.64 -2.44 -0.58
CA HIS A 154 -8.47 -1.15 0.03
C HIS A 154 -7.18 -0.55 -0.48
N CYS A 155 -7.28 0.53 -1.17
CA CYS A 155 -6.26 1.53 -1.15
C CYS A 155 -6.65 2.49 -0.02
N ALA A 156 -6.32 2.13 1.21
CA ALA A 156 -6.47 3.04 2.32
C ALA A 156 -5.38 4.11 2.18
N THR A 157 -5.74 5.20 1.54
CA THR A 157 -4.89 6.37 1.52
C THR A 157 -5.17 7.16 2.78
N VAL A 158 -4.29 7.09 3.77
CA VAL A 158 -4.24 8.11 4.81
C VAL A 158 -3.60 9.34 4.16
N SER A 159 -4.38 10.06 3.35
CA SER A 159 -3.96 11.29 2.72
C SER A 159 -4.38 12.47 3.57
N MET A 160 -3.44 13.26 3.99
CA MET A 160 -3.72 14.50 4.70
C MET A 160 -3.21 15.77 4.01
N THR A 161 -2.86 15.77 2.73
CA THR A 161 -2.59 17.03 2.01
C THR A 161 -2.72 16.92 0.50
N SER A 162 -3.34 17.93 -0.11
CA SER A 162 -3.84 17.96 -1.49
C SER A 162 -2.83 18.30 -2.59
N ALA A 163 -1.54 18.45 -2.34
CA ALA A 163 -0.64 19.10 -3.30
C ALA A 163 0.40 18.21 -4.01
N GLU A 164 0.51 16.90 -3.71
CA GLU A 164 1.68 16.11 -4.17
C GLU A 164 1.35 14.80 -4.92
N TYR A 165 0.21 14.72 -5.56
CA TYR A 165 -0.46 13.46 -5.90
C TYR A 165 -0.17 12.85 -7.27
N SER A 166 0.49 13.55 -8.17
CA SER A 166 0.78 13.04 -9.54
C SER A 166 1.76 11.84 -9.57
N PHE A 167 2.52 11.65 -8.51
CA PHE A 167 3.55 10.63 -8.43
C PHE A 167 2.99 9.22 -8.20
N ILE A 168 2.02 9.06 -7.31
CA ILE A 168 1.45 7.74 -6.98
C ILE A 168 0.64 7.18 -8.14
N ARG A 169 -0.07 8.04 -8.91
CA ARG A 169 -0.80 7.65 -10.11
C ARG A 169 0.05 6.85 -11.10
N ASN A 170 1.28 7.28 -11.33
CA ASN A 170 2.17 6.62 -12.29
C ASN A 170 2.66 5.25 -11.82
N LEU A 171 2.65 4.98 -10.51
CA LEU A 171 3.02 3.68 -9.95
C LEU A 171 2.01 2.57 -10.31
N TYR A 172 0.71 2.90 -10.40
CA TYR A 172 -0.35 1.96 -10.77
C TYR A 172 -0.52 1.78 -12.28
N LEU A 173 -0.06 2.75 -13.09
CA LEU A 173 -0.18 2.71 -14.56
C LEU A 173 0.92 1.89 -15.24
N LEU A 174 1.96 1.47 -14.52
CA LEU A 174 2.99 0.64 -15.11
C LEU A 174 2.46 -0.78 -15.29
N PRO A 175 2.43 -1.32 -16.52
CA PRO A 175 2.02 -2.69 -16.73
C PRO A 175 2.93 -3.60 -15.91
N MET A 176 2.34 -4.44 -15.06
CA MET A 176 3.03 -5.57 -14.48
C MET A 176 3.55 -6.40 -15.66
N ALA A 177 4.82 -6.20 -16.00
CA ALA A 177 5.43 -6.87 -17.12
C ALA A 177 5.26 -8.37 -16.94
N ASN A 178 4.54 -8.98 -17.88
CA ASN A 178 4.46 -10.42 -18.04
C ASN A 178 5.88 -11.00 -18.07
N LYS A 179 6.23 -11.79 -17.09
CA LYS A 179 7.26 -12.83 -17.19
C LYS A 179 6.69 -14.11 -16.64
#